data_17a994974b8ab4bd2bd7765c6922c696
#
_entry.id   17a994974b8ab4bd2bd7765c6922c696
#
_cell.length_a   1.000
_cell.length_b   1.000
_cell.length_c   1.000
_cell.angle_alpha   90.00
_cell.angle_beta   90.00
_cell.angle_gamma   90.00
#
_symmetry.space_group_name_H-M   'P 1'
#
loop_
_entity.id
_entity.type
_entity.pdbx_description
1 polymer ?
#
loop_
_entity_poly.entity_id
_entity_poly.type
_entity_poly.pdbx_seq_one_letter_code
_entity_poly.pdbx_strand_id
1 'polypeptide(L)'
;MLRLSPSARRIGTRARHRISPVSLYLYFVGLIAVVTVYYLFLLSNGTLQILAPELLDKVFDNMLVHLLRGEFTVDREAIDYEAITQDGKTYTYFAVFPAILRLLAMPFVDIAQAELARLSCLMAVVIFVVLQLRTLLIVHYSLPAGSRIRGLFTVMVAATVLSGPQLYILGSAWVYH
;
A
#
# COMPACT_ATOMS: atom_id res chain seq x y z
N MET A 1 25.93 -52.37 -49.19
CA MET A 1 26.21 -51.94 -47.76
C MET A 1 26.37 -50.44 -47.77
N LEU A 2 25.28 -49.70 -47.49
CA LEU A 2 25.28 -48.24 -47.36
C LEU A 2 25.42 -47.88 -45.88
N ARG A 3 26.55 -47.26 -45.51
CA ARG A 3 26.75 -46.71 -44.16
C ARG A 3 26.04 -45.35 -44.07
N LEU A 4 24.99 -45.31 -43.32
CA LEU A 4 24.34 -44.04 -42.94
C LEU A 4 25.15 -43.37 -41.80
N SER A 5 25.67 -42.18 -42.07
CA SER A 5 26.36 -41.31 -41.11
C SER A 5 25.33 -40.74 -40.16
N PRO A 6 25.52 -40.82 -38.82
CA PRO A 6 24.65 -40.16 -37.87
C PRO A 6 25.06 -38.69 -37.79
N SER A 7 24.36 -37.82 -38.50
CA SER A 7 24.46 -36.37 -38.29
C SER A 7 23.88 -36.05 -36.92
N ALA A 8 24.77 -35.90 -35.95
CA ALA A 8 24.44 -35.43 -34.60
C ALA A 8 23.85 -34.03 -34.69
N ARG A 9 22.54 -33.92 -34.64
CA ARG A 9 21.81 -32.67 -34.40
C ARG A 9 22.25 -32.13 -33.04
N ARG A 10 23.21 -31.22 -33.01
CA ARG A 10 23.45 -30.36 -31.84
C ARG A 10 22.23 -29.50 -31.63
N ILE A 11 21.30 -30.01 -30.84
CA ILE A 11 20.24 -29.18 -30.27
C ILE A 11 20.92 -28.17 -29.36
N GLY A 12 21.08 -26.95 -29.89
CA GLY A 12 21.59 -25.83 -29.10
C GLY A 12 20.78 -25.69 -27.84
N THR A 13 21.35 -26.02 -26.72
CA THR A 13 20.80 -25.72 -25.40
C THR A 13 20.71 -24.20 -25.29
N ARG A 14 19.55 -23.64 -25.67
CA ARG A 14 19.23 -22.25 -25.36
C ARG A 14 19.44 -22.06 -23.88
N ALA A 15 20.46 -21.30 -23.51
CA ALA A 15 20.71 -20.89 -22.14
C ALA A 15 19.41 -20.31 -21.60
N ARG A 16 18.73 -21.07 -20.74
CA ARG A 16 17.55 -20.59 -20.03
C ARG A 16 18.04 -19.49 -19.08
N HIS A 17 17.81 -18.24 -19.45
CA HIS A 17 18.01 -17.10 -18.57
C HIS A 17 17.12 -17.32 -17.33
N ARG A 18 17.67 -17.94 -16.31
CA ARG A 18 17.05 -17.99 -14.98
C ARG A 18 17.25 -16.62 -14.36
N ILE A 19 16.15 -15.87 -14.20
CA ILE A 19 16.16 -14.67 -13.38
C ILE A 19 16.67 -15.08 -11.99
N SER A 20 17.78 -14.50 -11.54
CA SER A 20 18.32 -14.81 -10.22
C SER A 20 17.33 -14.34 -9.14
N PRO A 21 17.24 -15.02 -8.00
CA PRO A 21 16.38 -14.56 -6.89
C PRO A 21 16.74 -13.15 -6.42
N VAL A 22 18.00 -12.76 -6.49
CA VAL A 22 18.48 -11.41 -6.18
C VAL A 22 17.90 -10.38 -7.17
N SER A 23 17.90 -10.70 -8.47
CA SER A 23 17.33 -9.81 -9.50
C SER A 23 15.83 -9.59 -9.30
N LEU A 24 15.09 -10.64 -8.93
CA LEU A 24 13.65 -10.54 -8.65
C LEU A 24 13.38 -9.68 -7.40
N TYR A 25 14.17 -9.86 -6.35
CA TYR A 25 14.07 -9.06 -5.13
C TYR A 25 14.33 -7.57 -5.41
N LEU A 26 15.40 -7.24 -6.12
CA LEU A 26 15.72 -5.87 -6.52
C LEU A 26 14.61 -5.24 -7.37
N TYR A 27 14.01 -6.03 -8.27
CA TYR A 27 12.87 -5.58 -9.07
C TYR A 27 11.68 -5.18 -8.17
N PHE A 28 11.33 -6.00 -7.16
CA PHE A 28 10.22 -5.68 -6.25
C PHE A 28 10.53 -4.47 -5.35
N VAL A 29 11.76 -4.36 -4.86
CA VAL A 29 12.19 -3.17 -4.10
C VAL A 29 12.08 -1.92 -4.96
N GLY A 30 12.50 -1.99 -6.22
CA GLY A 30 12.33 -0.89 -7.18
C GLY A 30 10.85 -0.52 -7.41
N LEU A 31 9.97 -1.51 -7.56
CA LEU A 31 8.53 -1.27 -7.69
C LEU A 31 7.93 -0.58 -6.45
N ILE A 32 8.28 -1.06 -5.25
CA ILE A 32 7.83 -0.43 -3.99
C ILE A 32 8.29 1.03 -3.95
N ALA A 33 9.56 1.29 -4.28
CA ALA A 33 10.10 2.65 -4.29
C ALA A 33 9.34 3.57 -5.28
N VAL A 34 9.10 3.10 -6.51
CA VAL A 34 8.35 3.85 -7.52
C VAL A 34 6.92 4.15 -7.05
N VAL A 35 6.22 3.15 -6.51
CA VAL A 35 4.85 3.34 -5.99
C VAL A 35 4.85 4.30 -4.80
N THR A 36 5.81 4.17 -3.89
CA THR A 36 5.93 5.07 -2.73
C THR A 36 6.12 6.52 -3.17
N VAL A 37 7.03 6.78 -4.11
CA VAL A 37 7.27 8.13 -4.65
C VAL A 37 6.04 8.66 -5.36
N TYR A 38 5.38 7.83 -6.18
CA TYR A 38 4.16 8.22 -6.87
C TYR A 38 3.05 8.64 -5.91
N TYR A 39 2.77 7.83 -4.87
CA TYR A 39 1.74 8.15 -3.88
C TYR A 39 2.15 9.28 -2.95
N LEU A 40 3.41 9.43 -2.63
CA LEU A 40 3.91 10.61 -1.92
C LEU A 40 3.60 11.90 -2.70
N PHE A 41 3.86 11.88 -4.01
CA PHE A 41 3.54 13.01 -4.89
C PHE A 41 2.02 13.25 -4.99
N LEU A 42 1.23 12.19 -5.16
CA LEU A 42 -0.22 12.24 -5.25
C LEU A 42 -0.85 12.80 -3.97
N LEU A 43 -0.54 12.21 -2.81
CA LEU A 43 -1.10 12.59 -1.51
C LEU A 43 -0.70 14.00 -1.07
N SER A 44 0.47 14.47 -1.50
CA SER A 44 0.95 15.80 -1.18
C SER A 44 0.53 16.88 -2.19
N ASN A 45 -0.30 16.55 -3.19
CA ASN A 45 -0.63 17.46 -4.29
C ASN A 45 0.62 18.02 -5.00
N GLY A 46 1.66 17.23 -5.13
CA GLY A 46 2.92 17.63 -5.75
C GLY A 46 3.85 18.47 -4.85
N THR A 47 3.42 18.83 -3.65
CA THR A 47 4.22 19.69 -2.74
C THR A 47 5.26 18.91 -1.93
N LEU A 48 5.14 17.59 -1.86
CA LEU A 48 5.93 16.67 -1.01
C LEU A 48 5.76 16.93 0.51
N GLN A 49 4.78 17.73 0.91
CA GLN A 49 4.47 18.02 2.30
C GLN A 49 3.52 16.94 2.85
N ILE A 50 4.09 15.88 3.40
CA ILE A 50 3.34 14.72 3.88
C ILE A 50 2.64 14.97 5.24
N LEU A 51 3.07 16.00 5.97
CA LEU A 51 2.51 16.42 7.25
C LEU A 51 1.74 17.74 7.13
N ALA A 52 1.22 18.06 5.94
CA ALA A 52 0.36 19.24 5.79
C ALA A 52 -1.07 18.91 6.21
N PRO A 53 -1.80 19.92 6.76
CA PRO A 53 -3.17 19.76 7.20
C PRO A 53 -4.10 19.32 6.06
N GLU A 54 -5.04 18.46 6.39
CA GLU A 54 -6.10 18.01 5.50
C GLU A 54 -7.46 18.21 6.14
N LEU A 55 -8.50 18.23 5.31
CA LEU A 55 -9.87 18.23 5.79
C LEU A 55 -10.10 16.97 6.65
N LEU A 56 -10.72 17.16 7.82
CA LEU A 56 -10.99 16.08 8.78
C LEU A 56 -9.74 15.34 9.31
N ASP A 57 -8.54 15.92 9.15
CA ASP A 57 -7.29 15.31 9.60
C ASP A 57 -7.30 14.98 11.09
N LYS A 58 -7.88 15.85 11.88
CA LYS A 58 -7.93 15.74 13.36
C LYS A 58 -8.97 14.75 13.89
N VAL A 59 -9.87 14.22 13.03
CA VAL A 59 -10.95 13.34 13.49
C VAL A 59 -10.42 12.09 14.18
N PHE A 60 -9.47 11.39 13.57
CA PHE A 60 -8.94 10.16 14.14
C PHE A 60 -8.04 10.40 15.35
N ASP A 61 -7.34 11.53 15.39
CA ASP A 61 -6.49 11.91 16.49
C ASP A 61 -7.36 12.31 17.69
N ASN A 62 -8.41 13.11 17.48
CA ASN A 62 -9.40 13.46 18.48
C ASN A 62 -10.15 12.23 18.99
N MET A 63 -10.57 11.35 18.08
CA MET A 63 -11.22 10.08 18.43
C MET A 63 -10.30 9.22 19.33
N LEU A 64 -9.00 9.15 19.05
CA LEU A 64 -8.06 8.43 19.92
C LEU A 64 -7.99 9.03 21.32
N VAL A 65 -7.91 10.35 21.43
CA VAL A 65 -7.88 11.06 22.73
C VAL A 65 -9.14 10.73 23.56
N HIS A 66 -10.31 10.73 22.93
CA HIS A 66 -11.56 10.36 23.58
C HIS A 66 -11.60 8.88 23.97
N LEU A 67 -11.15 7.97 23.09
CA LEU A 67 -11.06 6.53 23.39
C LEU A 67 -10.16 6.23 24.59
N LEU A 68 -9.04 6.94 24.73
CA LEU A 68 -8.15 6.79 25.89
C LEU A 68 -8.80 7.23 27.20
N ARG A 69 -9.87 8.05 27.15
CA ARG A 69 -10.71 8.43 28.28
C ARG A 69 -11.90 7.50 28.48
N GLY A 70 -12.06 6.47 27.65
CA GLY A 70 -13.21 5.56 27.65
C GLY A 70 -14.47 6.13 27.01
N GLU A 71 -14.34 7.15 26.17
CA GLU A 71 -15.43 7.80 25.46
C GLU A 71 -15.42 7.47 23.97
N PHE A 72 -16.61 7.34 23.36
CA PHE A 72 -16.79 7.15 21.91
C PHE A 72 -17.25 8.42 21.19
N THR A 73 -17.15 9.55 21.87
CA THR A 73 -17.48 10.87 21.34
C THR A 73 -16.29 11.48 20.63
N VAL A 74 -16.54 12.57 19.90
CA VAL A 74 -15.51 13.43 19.30
C VAL A 74 -15.90 14.88 19.52
N ASP A 75 -14.94 15.78 19.48
CA ASP A 75 -15.21 17.21 19.52
C ASP A 75 -15.82 17.65 18.17
N ARG A 76 -16.78 18.55 18.23
CA ARG A 76 -17.48 19.04 17.03
C ARG A 76 -16.54 19.72 16.06
N GLU A 77 -15.53 20.42 16.56
CA GLU A 77 -14.52 21.12 15.77
C GLU A 77 -13.61 20.18 14.99
N ALA A 78 -13.47 18.93 15.45
CA ALA A 78 -12.65 17.93 14.77
C ALA A 78 -13.37 17.30 13.57
N ILE A 79 -14.71 17.26 13.58
CA ILE A 79 -15.52 16.60 12.55
C ILE A 79 -16.35 17.57 11.71
N ASP A 80 -16.51 18.82 12.18
CA ASP A 80 -17.20 19.91 11.49
C ASP A 80 -18.62 19.53 11.03
N TYR A 81 -18.92 19.65 9.73
CA TYR A 81 -20.24 19.43 9.13
C TYR A 81 -20.68 17.95 9.11
N GLU A 82 -19.79 17.00 9.30
CA GLU A 82 -20.10 15.56 9.33
C GLU A 82 -20.50 15.07 10.74
N ALA A 83 -20.64 15.98 11.70
CA ALA A 83 -20.96 15.67 13.08
C ALA A 83 -22.39 15.11 13.23
N ILE A 84 -22.50 13.95 13.88
CA ILE A 84 -23.79 13.39 14.31
C ILE A 84 -23.98 13.75 15.77
N THR A 85 -25.01 14.56 16.08
CA THR A 85 -25.31 14.97 17.45
C THR A 85 -26.47 14.14 17.99
N GLN A 86 -26.26 13.47 19.13
CA GLN A 86 -27.27 12.73 19.85
C GLN A 86 -27.11 12.99 21.36
N ASP A 87 -28.20 13.33 22.05
CA ASP A 87 -28.24 13.61 23.48
C ASP A 87 -27.18 14.62 23.95
N GLY A 88 -26.93 15.66 23.14
CA GLY A 88 -25.93 16.70 23.40
C GLY A 88 -24.48 16.26 23.23
N LYS A 89 -24.22 15.03 22.77
CA LYS A 89 -22.88 14.51 22.47
C LYS A 89 -22.69 14.42 20.96
N THR A 90 -21.43 14.62 20.54
CA THR A 90 -21.05 14.52 19.12
C THR A 90 -20.39 13.17 18.85
N TYR A 91 -20.84 12.54 17.78
CA TYR A 91 -20.33 11.24 17.32
C TYR A 91 -19.91 11.37 15.87
N THR A 92 -19.05 10.44 15.46
CA THR A 92 -18.66 10.24 14.05
C THR A 92 -19.11 8.87 13.57
N TYR A 93 -19.35 8.74 12.27
CA TYR A 93 -19.58 7.45 11.62
C TYR A 93 -18.29 6.78 11.14
N PHE A 94 -17.15 7.45 11.31
CA PHE A 94 -15.86 6.88 10.94
C PHE A 94 -15.51 5.69 11.83
N ALA A 95 -14.87 4.68 11.21
CA ALA A 95 -14.43 3.50 11.92
C ALA A 95 -13.35 3.84 12.97
N VAL A 96 -13.40 3.17 14.11
CA VAL A 96 -12.46 3.36 15.23
C VAL A 96 -11.06 2.86 14.91
N PHE A 97 -10.91 1.89 14.02
CA PHE A 97 -9.63 1.25 13.72
C PHE A 97 -8.52 2.22 13.29
N PRO A 98 -8.75 3.21 12.41
CA PRO A 98 -7.71 4.20 12.08
C PRO A 98 -7.25 5.00 13.30
N ALA A 99 -8.17 5.34 14.23
CA ALA A 99 -7.80 6.00 15.48
C ALA A 99 -6.88 5.13 16.35
N ILE A 100 -7.19 3.83 16.47
CA ILE A 100 -6.34 2.88 17.21
C ILE A 100 -4.94 2.79 16.58
N LEU A 101 -4.81 2.84 15.26
CA LEU A 101 -3.51 2.83 14.60
C LEU A 101 -2.63 4.05 14.95
N ARG A 102 -3.25 5.18 15.37
CA ARG A 102 -2.51 6.35 15.85
C ARG A 102 -1.71 6.07 17.13
N LEU A 103 -2.07 5.04 17.90
CA LEU A 103 -1.27 4.61 19.07
C LEU A 103 0.19 4.33 18.70
N LEU A 104 0.45 3.88 17.49
CA LEU A 104 1.82 3.62 17.01
C LEU A 104 2.64 4.90 16.84
N ALA A 105 1.99 6.03 16.60
CA ALA A 105 2.65 7.32 16.43
C ALA A 105 2.81 8.06 17.78
N MET A 106 2.00 7.73 18.77
CA MET A 106 1.94 8.40 20.08
C MET A 106 3.29 8.56 20.80
N PRO A 107 4.24 7.61 20.72
CA PRO A 107 5.56 7.78 21.34
C PRO A 107 6.45 8.82 20.65
N PHE A 108 6.12 9.24 19.42
CA PHE A 108 6.98 10.07 18.58
C PHE A 108 6.42 11.47 18.34
N VAL A 109 5.10 11.65 18.48
CA VAL A 109 4.42 12.91 18.16
C VAL A 109 3.30 13.19 19.17
N ASP A 110 3.00 14.47 19.37
CA ASP A 110 1.80 14.89 20.12
C ASP A 110 0.57 14.66 19.21
N ILE A 111 -0.20 13.63 19.50
CA ILE A 111 -1.37 13.22 18.71
C ILE A 111 -2.42 14.34 18.62
N ALA A 112 -2.58 15.16 19.64
CA ALA A 112 -3.58 16.23 19.66
C ALA A 112 -3.27 17.33 18.60
N GLN A 113 -2.01 17.45 18.19
CA GLN A 113 -1.55 18.48 17.25
C GLN A 113 -1.00 17.92 15.93
N ALA A 114 -0.84 16.61 15.84
CA ALA A 114 -0.23 15.97 14.69
C ALA A 114 -1.19 15.93 13.47
N GLU A 115 -0.67 16.18 12.31
CA GLU A 115 -1.37 16.10 11.03
C GLU A 115 -0.91 14.85 10.29
N LEU A 116 -1.54 13.71 10.62
CA LEU A 116 -1.07 12.38 10.24
C LEU A 116 -1.89 11.72 9.13
N ALA A 117 -2.92 12.38 8.57
CA ALA A 117 -3.82 11.76 7.59
C ALA A 117 -3.05 11.29 6.34
N ARG A 118 -2.29 12.18 5.70
CA ARG A 118 -1.50 11.84 4.51
C ARG A 118 -0.47 10.76 4.78
N LEU A 119 0.24 10.88 5.90
CA LEU A 119 1.23 9.88 6.30
C LEU A 119 0.59 8.51 6.51
N SER A 120 -0.59 8.47 7.15
CA SER A 120 -1.31 7.21 7.38
C SER A 120 -1.77 6.56 6.09
N CYS A 121 -2.28 7.35 5.14
CA CYS A 121 -2.65 6.86 3.80
C CYS A 121 -1.42 6.32 3.06
N LEU A 122 -0.29 7.04 3.09
CA LEU A 122 0.95 6.57 2.48
C LEU A 122 1.43 5.25 3.09
N MET A 123 1.43 5.16 4.41
CA MET A 123 1.81 3.93 5.12
C MET A 123 0.88 2.76 4.77
N ALA A 124 -0.42 2.99 4.71
CA ALA A 124 -1.40 1.97 4.31
C ALA A 124 -1.13 1.47 2.89
N VAL A 125 -0.87 2.36 1.93
CA VAL A 125 -0.51 2.01 0.55
C VAL A 125 0.76 1.19 0.51
N VAL A 126 1.84 1.62 1.18
CA VAL A 126 3.12 0.91 1.19
C VAL A 126 2.98 -0.48 1.80
N ILE A 127 2.31 -0.60 2.94
CA ILE A 127 2.06 -1.89 3.60
C ILE A 127 1.26 -2.80 2.66
N PHE A 128 0.19 -2.29 2.04
CA PHE A 128 -0.63 -3.05 1.11
C PHE A 128 0.20 -3.58 -0.07
N VAL A 129 1.00 -2.73 -0.71
CA VAL A 129 1.87 -3.11 -1.84
C VAL A 129 2.89 -4.18 -1.41
N VAL A 130 3.52 -4.01 -0.25
CA VAL A 130 4.48 -4.99 0.28
C VAL A 130 3.82 -6.35 0.48
N LEU A 131 2.63 -6.38 1.10
CA LEU A 131 1.90 -7.63 1.34
C LEU A 131 1.46 -8.30 0.02
N GLN A 132 0.97 -7.53 -0.93
CA GLN A 132 0.58 -8.03 -2.26
C GLN A 132 1.78 -8.61 -3.02
N LEU A 133 2.91 -7.90 -3.06
CA LEU A 133 4.12 -8.39 -3.71
C LEU A 133 4.70 -9.62 -3.01
N ARG A 134 4.62 -9.68 -1.67
CA ARG A 134 5.00 -10.88 -0.90
C ARG A 134 4.13 -12.08 -1.28
N THR A 135 2.81 -11.89 -1.35
CA THR A 135 1.88 -12.93 -1.79
C THR A 135 2.21 -13.40 -3.21
N LEU A 136 2.48 -12.46 -4.11
CA LEU A 136 2.90 -12.77 -5.47
C LEU A 136 4.19 -13.59 -5.52
N LEU A 137 5.18 -13.29 -4.65
CA LEU A 137 6.41 -14.09 -4.55
C LEU A 137 6.12 -15.52 -4.13
N ILE A 138 5.25 -15.73 -3.14
CA ILE A 138 4.85 -17.07 -2.70
C ILE A 138 4.25 -17.86 -3.85
N VAL A 139 3.30 -17.27 -4.58
CA VAL A 139 2.67 -17.90 -5.75
C VAL A 139 3.70 -18.13 -6.86
N HIS A 140 4.58 -17.16 -7.12
CA HIS A 140 5.64 -17.31 -8.11
C HIS A 140 6.51 -18.54 -7.85
N TYR A 141 6.93 -18.76 -6.61
CA TYR A 141 7.77 -19.91 -6.26
C TYR A 141 7.00 -21.24 -6.23
N SER A 142 5.69 -21.20 -6.06
CA SER A 142 4.83 -22.40 -6.13
C SER A 142 4.61 -22.91 -7.55
N LEU A 143 4.82 -22.08 -8.56
CA LEU A 143 4.65 -22.47 -9.97
C LEU A 143 5.87 -23.22 -10.48
N PRO A 144 5.70 -24.18 -11.45
CA PRO A 144 6.80 -24.96 -12.01
C PRO A 144 7.92 -24.08 -12.58
N ALA A 145 9.14 -24.37 -12.20
CA ALA A 145 10.31 -23.62 -12.66
C ALA A 145 10.49 -23.73 -14.18
N GLY A 146 10.70 -22.58 -14.82
CA GLY A 146 11.02 -22.51 -16.25
C GLY A 146 9.84 -22.46 -17.22
N SER A 147 8.60 -22.40 -16.73
CA SER A 147 7.45 -22.16 -17.59
C SER A 147 7.39 -20.68 -18.01
N ARG A 148 7.04 -20.40 -19.27
CA ARG A 148 6.75 -19.03 -19.75
C ARG A 148 5.56 -18.44 -18.98
N ILE A 149 4.63 -19.29 -18.57
CA ILE A 149 3.44 -18.93 -17.78
C ILE A 149 3.85 -18.28 -16.47
N ARG A 150 4.89 -18.77 -15.79
CA ARG A 150 5.38 -18.22 -14.53
C ARG A 150 5.81 -16.74 -14.66
N GLY A 151 6.60 -16.42 -15.68
CA GLY A 151 7.04 -15.05 -15.93
C GLY A 151 5.90 -14.11 -16.30
N LEU A 152 5.05 -14.54 -17.25
CA LEU A 152 3.89 -13.78 -17.68
C LEU A 152 2.91 -13.53 -16.53
N PHE A 153 2.60 -14.56 -15.74
CA PHE A 153 1.75 -14.46 -14.56
C PHE A 153 2.31 -13.41 -13.57
N THR A 154 3.61 -13.48 -13.26
CA THR A 154 4.23 -12.52 -12.33
C THR A 154 4.09 -11.08 -12.83
N VAL A 155 4.34 -10.83 -14.11
CA VAL A 155 4.22 -9.48 -14.70
C VAL A 155 2.77 -9.01 -14.69
N MET A 156 1.83 -9.85 -15.13
CA MET A 156 0.41 -9.48 -15.17
C MET A 156 -0.15 -9.17 -13.78
N VAL A 157 0.16 -10.02 -12.79
CA VAL A 157 -0.33 -9.79 -11.43
C VAL A 157 0.33 -8.55 -10.81
N ALA A 158 1.62 -8.32 -11.03
CA ALA A 158 2.30 -7.11 -10.58
C ALA A 158 1.65 -5.86 -11.21
N ALA A 159 1.37 -5.87 -12.51
CA ALA A 159 0.68 -4.77 -13.18
C ALA A 159 -0.73 -4.54 -12.61
N THR A 160 -1.49 -5.61 -12.37
CA THR A 160 -2.85 -5.52 -11.79
C THR A 160 -2.82 -4.94 -10.37
N VAL A 161 -1.88 -5.38 -9.55
CA VAL A 161 -1.70 -4.87 -8.17
C VAL A 161 -1.37 -3.38 -8.18
N LEU A 162 -0.48 -2.95 -9.07
CA LEU A 162 -0.02 -1.56 -9.14
C LEU A 162 -1.04 -0.61 -9.80
N SER A 163 -1.91 -1.14 -10.65
CA SER A 163 -2.95 -0.36 -11.35
C SER A 163 -4.34 -0.49 -10.71
N GLY A 164 -4.46 -1.23 -9.60
CA GLY A 164 -5.75 -1.52 -8.98
C GLY A 164 -6.40 -0.30 -8.33
N PRO A 165 -7.75 -0.16 -8.44
CA PRO A 165 -8.50 0.93 -7.83
C PRO A 165 -8.36 0.96 -6.30
N GLN A 166 -8.05 -0.15 -5.65
CA GLN A 166 -7.81 -0.21 -4.21
C GLN A 166 -6.64 0.67 -3.78
N LEU A 167 -5.53 0.69 -4.55
CA LEU A 167 -4.40 1.58 -4.27
C LEU A 167 -4.80 3.04 -4.43
N TYR A 168 -5.55 3.35 -5.48
CA TYR A 168 -6.04 4.70 -5.70
C TYR A 168 -6.94 5.16 -4.55
N ILE A 169 -7.90 4.35 -4.11
CA ILE A 169 -8.80 4.67 -2.99
C ILE A 169 -8.03 4.85 -1.69
N LEU A 170 -7.08 3.95 -1.38
CA LEU A 170 -6.25 4.06 -0.18
C LEU A 170 -5.34 5.30 -0.18
N GLY A 171 -4.87 5.69 -1.37
CA GLY A 171 -3.96 6.81 -1.56
C GLY A 171 -4.64 8.14 -1.88
N SER A 172 -5.97 8.16 -2.10
CA SER A 172 -6.67 9.40 -2.41
C SER A 172 -7.20 10.04 -1.13
N ALA A 173 -6.50 11.04 -0.63
CA ALA A 173 -7.04 11.96 0.36
C ALA A 173 -8.13 12.89 -0.23
N TRP A 174 -8.42 12.76 -1.51
CA TRP A 174 -9.27 13.64 -2.32
C TRP A 174 -10.77 13.36 -2.26
N VAL A 175 -11.20 12.43 -1.43
CA VAL A 175 -12.62 12.03 -1.40
C VAL A 175 -13.53 13.14 -0.85
N TYR A 176 -12.95 14.23 -0.33
CA TYR A 176 -13.67 15.29 0.37
C TYR A 176 -13.43 16.71 -0.18
N HIS A 177 -12.97 16.84 -1.41
CA HIS A 177 -12.87 18.15 -2.09
C HIS A 177 -13.94 18.37 -3.12
#